data_7041af8a84dfab8673abc095a516d035
#
_entry.id   7041af8a84dfab8673abc095a516d035
#
_cell.length_a   1.000
_cell.length_b   1.000
_cell.length_c   1.000
_cell.angle_alpha   90.00
_cell.angle_beta   90.00
_cell.angle_gamma   90.00
#
_symmetry.space_group_name_H-M   'P 1'
#
loop_
_entity.id
_entity.type
_entity.pdbx_description
1 polymer ?
#
loop_
_entity_poly.entity_id
_entity_poly.type
_entity_poly.pdbx_seq_one_letter_code
_entity_poly.pdbx_strand_id
1 'polypeptide(L)'
;MDDRKNSDFQRDDSPIPDNIPRPDGGQRSNSPQRDDSPRAGCGQPSAPGPQHGDAPYSESACSAGSGAAAPQTAKHGGCLKWILIILGALALISIFRGCVRDAYQKPIRSTVTAAPTAEPTSTPAAYVQSTYLTELDALRCDNVDIENRYDIEANTGDAYGHALSGESPYSEVIYNLSGNYDQLDGVWFICSNYKNTDNDQGLEIYADNVCVYTAPAITRGSLPVNVSVDITGCNLLTIRFTKGSYAGVLGDVVLSNKTDRTPNPEPYQPSVLPVWLTSLDSLTEDQVRASGGTAYANTGEVFAHCITMSSIPFGEKVGSMEYYLAGKYAALSGVLCVSEDCKNIDTTSYFEIYADGELVYTSPEMTQGSLPESFQVDIQHCQKLKIVLYGYNSFLGNLRLDP
;
A
#
# COMPACT_ATOMS: atom_id res chain seq x y z
N MET A 1 -56.09 35.81 -23.10
CA MET A 1 -56.08 36.22 -21.69
C MET A 1 -54.79 35.65 -21.13
N ASP A 2 -53.72 36.37 -21.42
CA ASP A 2 -53.06 37.45 -20.65
C ASP A 2 -52.81 37.04 -19.22
N ASP A 3 -51.56 36.85 -18.86
CA ASP A 3 -50.70 37.89 -18.35
C ASP A 3 -49.21 37.46 -18.27
N ARG A 4 -48.42 38.28 -18.97
CA ARG A 4 -46.96 38.33 -18.78
C ARG A 4 -46.70 39.17 -17.53
N LYS A 5 -45.78 38.71 -16.65
CA LYS A 5 -45.04 39.61 -15.74
C LYS A 5 -43.56 39.40 -15.90
N ASN A 6 -42.99 40.36 -16.56
CA ASN A 6 -41.61 40.79 -16.63
C ASN A 6 -41.19 41.27 -15.24
N SER A 7 -40.08 40.81 -14.69
CA SER A 7 -39.45 41.45 -13.55
C SER A 7 -37.99 41.77 -13.91
N ASP A 8 -37.78 43.03 -14.15
CA ASP A 8 -36.50 43.72 -14.33
C ASP A 8 -35.57 43.48 -13.14
N PHE A 9 -34.36 43.02 -13.42
CA PHE A 9 -33.26 43.07 -12.49
C PHE A 9 -32.52 44.41 -12.68
N GLN A 10 -32.73 45.33 -11.75
CA GLN A 10 -31.99 46.57 -11.62
C GLN A 10 -30.53 46.22 -11.15
N ARG A 11 -29.58 46.74 -11.92
CA ARG A 11 -28.19 46.87 -11.50
C ARG A 11 -28.06 47.96 -10.44
N ASP A 12 -27.51 47.61 -9.31
CA ASP A 12 -27.16 48.54 -8.26
C ASP A 12 -25.71 49.00 -8.51
N ASP A 13 -25.58 50.22 -9.03
CA ASP A 13 -24.30 50.94 -9.16
C ASP A 13 -24.06 51.73 -7.87
N SER A 14 -23.35 51.15 -6.93
CA SER A 14 -22.82 51.89 -5.76
C SER A 14 -21.31 52.10 -5.89
N PRO A 15 -20.81 53.31 -5.65
CA PRO A 15 -19.42 53.65 -5.87
C PRO A 15 -18.53 53.15 -4.74
N ILE A 16 -17.35 52.66 -5.13
CA ILE A 16 -16.25 52.21 -4.28
C ILE A 16 -15.63 53.43 -3.58
N PRO A 17 -15.44 53.45 -2.25
CA PRO A 17 -14.69 54.52 -1.59
C PRO A 17 -13.17 54.30 -1.75
N ASP A 18 -12.51 55.27 -2.34
CA ASP A 18 -11.06 55.50 -2.26
C ASP A 18 -10.65 55.80 -0.83
N ASN A 19 -9.90 54.91 -0.19
CA ASN A 19 -8.97 55.25 0.88
C ASN A 19 -8.14 54.02 1.32
N ILE A 20 -6.95 53.87 0.73
CA ILE A 20 -5.87 53.04 1.29
C ILE A 20 -4.66 53.96 1.45
N PRO A 21 -4.18 54.22 2.67
CA PRO A 21 -2.95 54.97 2.87
C PRO A 21 -1.74 54.09 2.50
N ARG A 22 -0.86 54.65 1.68
CA ARG A 22 0.49 54.14 1.42
C ARG A 22 1.39 54.45 2.64
N PRO A 23 2.19 53.51 3.10
CA PRO A 23 3.29 53.88 3.99
C PRO A 23 4.48 54.42 3.18
N ASP A 24 4.93 55.57 3.61
CA ASP A 24 6.05 56.37 3.11
C ASP A 24 7.38 55.65 3.23
N GLY A 25 8.26 56.03 2.31
CA GLY A 25 9.64 55.61 2.25
C GLY A 25 10.49 56.14 3.37
N GLY A 26 11.48 55.38 3.77
CA GLY A 26 12.47 55.75 4.78
C GLY A 26 13.76 54.95 4.67
N GLN A 27 14.72 55.57 3.99
CA GLN A 27 16.16 55.57 4.27
C GLN A 27 17.03 54.35 4.03
N ARG A 28 17.90 54.56 3.08
CA ARG A 28 19.21 53.90 2.88
C ARG A 28 20.10 54.12 4.13
N SER A 29 20.80 53.06 4.57
CA SER A 29 22.10 53.23 5.19
C SER A 29 22.95 51.94 5.07
N ASN A 30 24.04 52.13 4.37
CA ASN A 30 25.40 51.66 4.63
C ASN A 30 25.73 50.17 4.60
N SER A 31 26.44 49.84 3.53
CA SER A 31 27.45 48.78 3.48
C SER A 31 28.61 49.07 4.42
N PRO A 32 29.26 48.11 5.04
CA PRO A 32 30.66 48.20 5.39
C PRO A 32 31.57 47.44 4.45
N GLN A 33 32.64 48.17 4.18
CA GLN A 33 33.85 47.93 3.43
C GLN A 33 34.51 46.56 3.62
N ARG A 34 35.16 46.16 2.53
CA ARG A 34 36.25 45.18 2.44
C ARG A 34 37.37 45.55 3.40
N ASP A 35 37.94 44.53 4.03
CA ASP A 35 39.28 44.56 4.59
C ASP A 35 40.18 43.58 3.83
N ASP A 36 41.26 44.11 3.29
CA ASP A 36 42.33 43.45 2.57
C ASP A 36 43.45 43.01 3.54
N SER A 37 44.02 41.83 3.20
CA SER A 37 45.42 41.44 3.46
C SER A 37 45.77 40.58 4.69
N PRO A 38 46.90 39.80 4.61
CA PRO A 38 47.58 39.20 3.48
C PRO A 38 47.94 37.69 3.60
N ARG A 39 48.35 37.14 2.47
CA ARG A 39 49.08 35.90 2.17
C ARG A 39 50.08 35.36 3.23
N ALA A 40 50.03 34.03 3.41
CA ALA A 40 51.18 33.11 3.46
C ALA A 40 50.65 31.75 2.99
N GLY A 41 51.10 31.14 2.03
CA GLY A 41 52.24 30.68 1.33
C GLY A 41 52.74 29.35 1.87
N CYS A 42 52.40 28.17 1.20
CA CYS A 42 53.15 26.88 1.15
C CYS A 42 52.18 25.84 0.58
N GLY A 43 52.34 25.30 -0.58
CA GLY A 43 53.33 24.36 -1.00
C GLY A 43 52.56 23.20 -1.60
N GLN A 44 52.41 23.13 -2.96
CA GLN A 44 51.99 21.92 -3.64
C GLN A 44 53.13 20.88 -3.64
N PRO A 45 52.82 19.61 -3.70
CA PRO A 45 53.49 18.76 -4.68
C PRO A 45 52.54 18.13 -5.66
N SER A 46 52.99 18.15 -6.91
CA SER A 46 52.42 17.59 -8.12
C SER A 46 52.29 16.09 -8.06
N ALA A 47 51.18 15.54 -8.50
CA ALA A 47 51.04 14.13 -8.83
C ALA A 47 51.24 13.93 -10.38
N PRO A 48 51.88 12.86 -10.81
CA PRO A 48 52.11 12.57 -12.22
C PRO A 48 50.89 11.90 -12.85
N GLY A 49 50.57 12.32 -14.09
CA GLY A 49 49.52 11.74 -14.91
C GLY A 49 49.85 10.35 -15.43
N PRO A 50 48.87 9.52 -15.75
CA PRO A 50 49.10 8.26 -16.43
C PRO A 50 49.22 8.45 -17.93
N GLN A 51 50.23 7.78 -18.46
CA GLN A 51 50.55 7.70 -19.86
C GLN A 51 49.56 6.83 -20.65
N HIS A 52 49.25 7.28 -21.86
CA HIS A 52 48.61 6.51 -22.92
C HIS A 52 49.46 5.30 -23.29
N GLY A 53 48.83 4.12 -23.35
CA GLY A 53 49.37 2.92 -23.97
C GLY A 53 48.41 2.41 -25.02
N ASP A 54 48.86 2.53 -26.28
CA ASP A 54 48.17 2.01 -27.45
C ASP A 54 48.09 0.49 -27.43
N ALA A 55 46.93 -0.05 -27.73
CA ALA A 55 46.72 -1.47 -27.95
C ALA A 55 46.49 -1.73 -29.44
N PRO A 56 47.10 -2.74 -30.07
CA PRO A 56 46.79 -3.07 -31.44
C PRO A 56 45.64 -4.07 -31.54
N TYR A 57 44.79 -3.83 -32.51
CA TYR A 57 43.85 -4.77 -33.10
C TYR A 57 44.53 -6.04 -33.58
N SER A 58 43.94 -7.21 -33.32
CA SER A 58 44.20 -8.42 -34.09
C SER A 58 42.88 -9.07 -34.52
N GLU A 59 42.60 -8.95 -35.81
CA GLU A 59 41.72 -9.84 -36.55
C GLU A 59 42.33 -11.25 -36.60
N SER A 60 41.53 -12.29 -36.45
CA SER A 60 41.82 -13.65 -36.96
C SER A 60 40.48 -14.37 -37.17
N ALA A 61 40.00 -14.39 -38.28
CA ALA A 61 39.88 -15.35 -39.38
C ALA A 61 39.41 -16.75 -38.96
N CYS A 62 38.25 -17.09 -39.56
CA CYS A 62 37.63 -18.40 -39.63
C CYS A 62 38.59 -19.52 -40.09
N SER A 63 38.52 -20.69 -39.47
CA SER A 63 38.80 -21.92 -40.18
C SER A 63 37.89 -23.06 -39.68
N ALA A 64 37.20 -23.64 -40.63
CA ALA A 64 36.39 -24.85 -40.48
C ALA A 64 37.30 -26.07 -40.24
N GLY A 65 36.92 -26.89 -39.28
CA GLY A 65 37.55 -28.19 -39.04
C GLY A 65 36.49 -29.21 -38.65
N SER A 66 36.09 -30.01 -39.60
CA SER A 66 35.28 -31.20 -39.44
C SER A 66 36.01 -32.27 -38.62
N GLY A 67 35.44 -32.70 -37.52
CA GLY A 67 35.93 -33.84 -36.75
C GLY A 67 34.77 -34.56 -36.09
N ALA A 68 34.32 -35.64 -36.70
CA ALA A 68 33.36 -36.57 -36.16
C ALA A 68 33.96 -37.30 -34.94
N ALA A 69 33.35 -37.15 -33.77
CA ALA A 69 33.61 -37.99 -32.61
C ALA A 69 32.32 -38.66 -32.16
N ALA A 70 32.39 -39.96 -31.98
CA ALA A 70 31.34 -40.90 -31.66
C ALA A 70 30.61 -40.58 -30.33
N PRO A 71 29.35 -41.00 -30.21
CA PRO A 71 28.58 -40.75 -29.00
C PRO A 71 29.05 -41.66 -27.85
N GLN A 72 29.51 -41.05 -26.77
CA GLN A 72 29.71 -41.75 -25.49
C GLN A 72 28.35 -42.01 -24.87
N THR A 73 28.04 -43.28 -24.69
CA THR A 73 26.88 -43.76 -23.93
C THR A 73 26.97 -43.32 -22.48
N ALA A 74 26.12 -42.34 -22.10
CA ALA A 74 25.89 -42.01 -20.72
C ALA A 74 25.14 -43.17 -20.03
N LYS A 75 25.76 -43.73 -19.00
CA LYS A 75 25.16 -44.76 -18.14
C LYS A 75 24.00 -44.13 -17.34
N HIS A 76 22.78 -44.31 -17.78
CA HIS A 76 21.58 -44.07 -17.02
C HIS A 76 21.46 -45.12 -15.87
N GLY A 77 22.07 -44.89 -14.72
CA GLY A 77 21.98 -45.77 -13.56
C GLY A 77 21.43 -45.13 -12.27
N GLY A 78 21.00 -43.89 -12.29
CA GLY A 78 20.59 -43.15 -11.08
C GLY A 78 19.08 -42.92 -10.87
N CYS A 79 18.30 -42.90 -11.92
CA CYS A 79 16.91 -42.45 -11.81
C CYS A 79 15.97 -43.54 -11.19
N LEU A 80 16.26 -44.79 -11.40
CA LEU A 80 15.39 -45.89 -10.90
C LEU A 80 15.44 -45.99 -9.37
N LYS A 81 16.57 -45.71 -8.74
CA LYS A 81 16.72 -45.77 -7.26
C LYS A 81 15.88 -44.68 -6.57
N TRP A 82 15.81 -43.49 -7.13
CA TRP A 82 15.02 -42.40 -6.56
C TRP A 82 13.52 -42.62 -6.72
N ILE A 83 13.09 -43.21 -7.83
CA ILE A 83 11.68 -43.57 -8.06
C ILE A 83 11.22 -44.63 -7.05
N LEU A 84 12.04 -45.65 -6.75
CA LEU A 84 11.74 -46.65 -5.75
C LEU A 84 11.69 -46.09 -4.31
N ILE A 85 12.52 -45.11 -3.97
CA ILE A 85 12.49 -44.46 -2.67
C ILE A 85 11.21 -43.64 -2.52
N ILE A 86 10.80 -42.88 -3.54
CA ILE A 86 9.57 -42.07 -3.52
C ILE A 86 8.33 -42.97 -3.44
N LEU A 87 8.28 -44.05 -4.21
CA LEU A 87 7.17 -45.01 -4.14
C LEU A 87 7.10 -45.72 -2.79
N GLY A 88 8.26 -46.03 -2.18
CA GLY A 88 8.33 -46.62 -0.84
C GLY A 88 7.81 -45.65 0.23
N ALA A 89 8.16 -44.38 0.13
CA ALA A 89 7.69 -43.34 1.06
C ALA A 89 6.17 -43.11 0.95
N LEU A 90 5.63 -43.10 -0.26
CA LEU A 90 4.20 -42.97 -0.48
C LEU A 90 3.41 -44.17 0.01
N ALA A 91 3.96 -45.40 -0.12
CA ALA A 91 3.36 -46.60 0.43
C ALA A 91 3.33 -46.60 1.96
N LEU A 92 4.40 -46.12 2.62
CA LEU A 92 4.44 -46.01 4.09
C LEU A 92 3.44 -44.96 4.59
N ILE A 93 3.28 -43.82 3.90
CA ILE A 93 2.27 -42.81 4.23
C ILE A 93 0.85 -43.38 4.09
N SER A 94 0.60 -44.21 3.10
CA SER A 94 -0.69 -44.83 2.90
C SER A 94 -1.02 -45.90 3.98
N ILE A 95 -0.03 -46.65 4.44
CA ILE A 95 -0.16 -47.60 5.53
C ILE A 95 -0.39 -46.87 6.87
N PHE A 96 0.31 -45.76 7.11
CA PHE A 96 0.11 -44.99 8.32
C PHE A 96 -1.29 -44.29 8.37
N ARG A 97 -1.83 -43.86 7.22
CA ARG A 97 -3.21 -43.37 7.12
C ARG A 97 -4.28 -44.47 7.32
N GLY A 98 -3.98 -45.70 6.95
CA GLY A 98 -4.84 -46.84 7.20
C GLY A 98 -4.93 -47.24 8.67
N CYS A 99 -3.79 -47.31 9.36
CA CYS A 99 -3.74 -47.70 10.77
C CYS A 99 -4.36 -46.68 11.74
N VAL A 100 -4.38 -45.40 11.40
CA VAL A 100 -5.00 -44.36 12.25
C VAL A 100 -6.54 -44.36 12.09
N ARG A 101 -7.09 -44.88 10.95
CA ARG A 101 -8.53 -44.94 10.74
C ARG A 101 -9.22 -46.07 11.48
N ASP A 102 -8.54 -47.21 11.69
CA ASP A 102 -9.14 -48.38 12.35
C ASP A 102 -9.13 -48.29 13.89
N ALA A 103 -8.36 -47.42 14.48
CA ALA A 103 -8.33 -47.24 15.92
C ALA A 103 -9.50 -46.47 16.52
N TYR A 104 -10.34 -45.84 15.67
CA TYR A 104 -11.47 -45.00 16.14
C TYR A 104 -12.86 -45.55 15.89
N GLN A 105 -12.98 -46.80 15.43
CA GLN A 105 -14.32 -47.44 15.24
C GLN A 105 -14.44 -48.70 16.09
N LYS A 106 -14.66 -48.56 17.41
CA LYS A 106 -15.33 -49.58 18.23
C LYS A 106 -16.73 -49.06 18.54
N PRO A 107 -17.81 -49.71 18.07
CA PRO A 107 -19.16 -49.36 18.46
C PRO A 107 -19.42 -49.90 19.87
N ILE A 108 -19.49 -49.00 20.87
CA ILE A 108 -20.07 -49.34 22.16
C ILE A 108 -21.59 -49.25 21.99
N ARG A 109 -22.20 -50.44 21.91
CA ARG A 109 -23.65 -50.58 21.93
C ARG A 109 -24.12 -50.49 23.36
N SER A 110 -24.50 -49.30 23.83
CA SER A 110 -25.22 -49.11 25.06
C SER A 110 -26.66 -48.67 24.69
N THR A 111 -27.59 -49.55 24.91
CA THR A 111 -29.01 -49.20 24.91
C THR A 111 -29.30 -48.36 26.13
N VAL A 112 -29.41 -47.05 25.93
CA VAL A 112 -29.93 -46.12 26.94
C VAL A 112 -31.25 -45.59 26.39
N THR A 113 -32.29 -45.84 27.19
CA THR A 113 -33.63 -45.32 27.03
C THR A 113 -33.56 -43.81 26.96
N ALA A 114 -34.09 -43.23 25.88
CA ALA A 114 -34.12 -41.80 25.67
C ALA A 114 -35.01 -41.13 26.71
N ALA A 115 -34.37 -40.35 27.59
CA ALA A 115 -35.03 -39.24 28.28
C ALA A 115 -35.19 -38.08 27.27
N PRO A 116 -36.24 -37.25 27.38
CA PRO A 116 -36.42 -36.13 26.47
C PRO A 116 -35.19 -35.24 26.52
N THR A 117 -34.48 -35.17 25.40
CA THR A 117 -33.34 -34.28 25.21
C THR A 117 -33.87 -32.86 25.31
N ALA A 118 -33.54 -32.16 26.41
CA ALA A 118 -33.60 -30.70 26.42
C ALA A 118 -32.72 -30.23 25.28
N GLU A 119 -33.26 -29.39 24.38
CA GLU A 119 -32.47 -28.67 23.39
C GLU A 119 -31.28 -28.04 24.09
N PRO A 120 -30.08 -28.14 23.54
CA PRO A 120 -28.95 -27.43 24.12
C PRO A 120 -29.27 -25.94 24.03
N THR A 121 -29.63 -25.37 25.17
CA THR A 121 -29.64 -23.91 25.35
C THR A 121 -28.20 -23.51 25.06
N SER A 122 -27.97 -22.93 23.89
CA SER A 122 -26.68 -22.32 23.56
C SER A 122 -26.45 -21.26 24.66
N THR A 123 -25.54 -21.56 25.57
CA THR A 123 -25.04 -20.55 26.51
C THR A 123 -24.53 -19.43 25.63
N PRO A 124 -25.06 -18.18 25.74
CA PRO A 124 -24.52 -17.06 25.00
C PRO A 124 -23.01 -17.05 25.22
N ALA A 125 -22.20 -16.98 24.17
CA ALA A 125 -20.78 -16.83 24.32
C ALA A 125 -20.52 -15.63 25.24
N ALA A 126 -19.69 -15.84 26.25
CA ALA A 126 -19.39 -14.79 27.21
C ALA A 126 -18.85 -13.58 26.44
N TYR A 127 -19.46 -12.42 26.64
CA TYR A 127 -19.04 -11.19 26.02
C TYR A 127 -17.64 -10.82 26.51
N VAL A 128 -16.66 -10.73 25.57
CA VAL A 128 -15.30 -10.36 25.92
C VAL A 128 -15.25 -8.84 26.03
N GLN A 129 -14.98 -8.31 27.21
CA GLN A 129 -14.92 -6.87 27.46
C GLN A 129 -13.68 -6.21 26.81
N SER A 130 -12.62 -6.98 26.59
CA SER A 130 -11.42 -6.54 25.88
C SER A 130 -10.68 -7.73 25.28
N THR A 131 -10.01 -7.50 24.13
CA THR A 131 -9.13 -8.47 23.47
C THR A 131 -8.03 -7.74 22.72
N TYR A 132 -6.89 -8.38 22.55
CA TYR A 132 -5.87 -7.85 21.66
C TYR A 132 -6.27 -8.05 20.20
N LEU A 133 -6.04 -7.02 19.38
CA LEU A 133 -6.35 -7.08 17.95
C LEU A 133 -5.61 -8.23 17.25
N THR A 134 -4.38 -8.50 17.67
CA THR A 134 -3.53 -9.57 17.12
C THR A 134 -4.02 -10.99 17.47
N GLU A 135 -4.99 -11.14 18.37
CA GLU A 135 -5.64 -12.42 18.70
C GLU A 135 -6.80 -12.73 17.78
N LEU A 136 -7.25 -11.76 16.97
CA LEU A 136 -8.30 -11.95 15.98
C LEU A 136 -7.69 -12.41 14.65
N ASP A 137 -8.45 -13.24 13.92
CA ASP A 137 -8.11 -13.62 12.57
C ASP A 137 -8.33 -12.44 11.61
N ALA A 138 -7.29 -12.05 10.89
CA ALA A 138 -7.40 -11.04 9.86
C ALA A 138 -8.14 -11.59 8.63
N LEU A 139 -9.09 -10.82 8.07
CA LEU A 139 -9.74 -11.16 6.80
C LEU A 139 -8.78 -11.02 5.62
N ARG A 140 -7.87 -10.04 5.68
CA ARG A 140 -6.83 -9.80 4.71
C ARG A 140 -5.62 -9.16 5.38
N CYS A 141 -4.44 -9.54 4.96
CA CYS A 141 -3.18 -9.01 5.44
C CYS A 141 -2.24 -8.82 4.25
N ASP A 142 -1.96 -7.56 3.92
CA ASP A 142 -1.10 -7.17 2.80
C ASP A 142 0.17 -6.54 3.36
N ASN A 143 1.27 -7.31 3.39
CA ASN A 143 2.59 -6.87 3.86
C ASN A 143 2.59 -6.25 5.27
N VAL A 144 1.78 -6.79 6.19
CA VAL A 144 1.78 -6.42 7.61
C VAL A 144 2.28 -7.59 8.43
N ASP A 145 3.26 -7.34 9.26
CA ASP A 145 3.74 -8.29 10.25
C ASP A 145 2.89 -8.18 11.52
N ILE A 146 2.39 -9.31 12.01
CA ILE A 146 1.50 -9.40 13.17
C ILE A 146 2.20 -10.22 14.24
N GLU A 147 2.68 -9.54 15.29
CA GLU A 147 3.38 -10.13 16.40
C GLU A 147 2.52 -10.20 17.66
N ASN A 148 2.38 -11.40 18.22
CA ASN A 148 1.58 -11.63 19.43
C ASN A 148 2.34 -12.33 20.56
N ARG A 149 3.66 -12.47 20.47
CA ARG A 149 4.45 -13.32 21.37
C ARG A 149 5.67 -12.67 21.96
N TYR A 150 6.18 -11.58 21.43
CA TYR A 150 7.44 -10.98 21.83
C TYR A 150 7.27 -9.50 22.12
N ASP A 151 7.94 -9.05 23.14
CA ASP A 151 8.03 -7.64 23.43
C ASP A 151 8.87 -6.94 22.36
N ILE A 152 8.26 -6.04 21.61
CA ILE A 152 8.96 -5.19 20.66
C ILE A 152 9.38 -3.93 21.39
N GLU A 153 10.68 -3.69 21.47
CA GLU A 153 11.24 -2.56 22.17
C GLU A 153 11.12 -1.28 21.33
N ALA A 154 10.56 -0.24 21.92
CA ALA A 154 10.54 1.10 21.35
C ALA A 154 11.93 1.75 21.45
N ASN A 155 12.16 2.82 20.68
CA ASN A 155 13.38 3.63 20.75
C ASN A 155 13.62 4.29 22.13
N THR A 156 12.60 4.33 22.99
CA THR A 156 12.68 4.78 24.39
C THR A 156 13.12 3.69 25.37
N GLY A 157 13.13 2.42 24.94
CA GLY A 157 13.43 1.25 25.78
C GLY A 157 12.20 0.61 26.43
N ASP A 158 10.99 1.17 26.20
CA ASP A 158 9.75 0.53 26.62
C ASP A 158 9.45 -0.65 25.69
N ALA A 159 8.89 -1.74 26.24
CA ALA A 159 8.54 -2.93 25.51
C ALA A 159 7.01 -3.06 25.36
N TYR A 160 6.57 -3.39 24.14
CA TYR A 160 5.17 -3.56 23.77
C TYR A 160 4.99 -4.93 23.10
N GLY A 161 3.94 -5.66 23.49
CA GLY A 161 3.52 -6.87 22.81
C GLY A 161 2.42 -6.63 21.79
N HIS A 162 1.83 -7.68 21.26
CA HIS A 162 0.63 -7.60 20.42
C HIS A 162 0.71 -6.53 19.34
N ALA A 163 1.79 -6.56 18.55
CA ALA A 163 2.17 -5.46 17.69
C ALA A 163 1.88 -5.73 16.21
N LEU A 164 1.64 -4.64 15.48
CA LEU A 164 1.49 -4.61 14.03
C LEU A 164 2.58 -3.70 13.44
N SER A 165 3.25 -4.14 12.35
CA SER A 165 4.16 -3.28 11.60
C SER A 165 4.00 -3.49 10.10
N GLY A 166 4.11 -2.41 9.33
CA GLY A 166 4.05 -2.48 7.86
C GLY A 166 5.41 -2.80 7.27
N GLU A 167 5.50 -3.79 6.38
CA GLU A 167 6.75 -4.13 5.68
C GLU A 167 7.10 -3.14 4.56
N SER A 168 6.10 -2.40 4.07
CA SER A 168 6.24 -1.41 3.00
C SER A 168 5.25 -0.27 3.19
N PRO A 169 5.43 0.89 2.52
CA PRO A 169 4.41 1.91 2.46
C PRO A 169 3.10 1.33 1.92
N TYR A 170 1.99 1.75 2.52
CA TYR A 170 0.62 1.30 2.19
C TYR A 170 0.34 -0.19 2.46
N SER A 171 1.14 -0.82 3.33
CA SER A 171 0.77 -2.11 3.94
C SER A 171 -0.53 -1.96 4.72
N GLU A 172 -1.43 -2.94 4.63
CA GLU A 172 -2.69 -2.89 5.37
C GLU A 172 -3.17 -4.25 5.87
N VAL A 173 -3.90 -4.23 6.96
CA VAL A 173 -4.59 -5.40 7.49
C VAL A 173 -6.05 -5.06 7.77
N ILE A 174 -6.96 -5.99 7.45
CA ILE A 174 -8.40 -5.83 7.61
C ILE A 174 -8.93 -6.90 8.56
N TYR A 175 -9.67 -6.46 9.58
CA TYR A 175 -10.34 -7.31 10.56
C TYR A 175 -11.85 -7.16 10.49
N ASN A 176 -12.57 -8.26 10.74
CA ASN A 176 -14.01 -8.23 10.93
C ASN A 176 -14.34 -8.10 12.43
N LEU A 177 -14.83 -6.95 12.82
CA LEU A 177 -15.25 -6.68 14.21
C LEU A 177 -16.74 -6.94 14.42
N SER A 178 -17.54 -7.02 13.34
CA SER A 178 -19.01 -7.24 13.40
C SER A 178 -19.75 -6.27 14.34
N GLY A 179 -19.23 -5.06 14.51
CA GLY A 179 -19.79 -4.06 15.42
C GLY A 179 -19.66 -4.40 16.92
N ASN A 180 -18.81 -5.36 17.30
CA ASN A 180 -18.72 -5.85 18.67
C ASN A 180 -17.87 -5.00 19.62
N TYR A 181 -17.13 -4.02 19.11
CA TYR A 181 -16.22 -3.19 19.90
C TYR A 181 -16.54 -1.71 19.74
N ASP A 182 -16.23 -0.93 20.78
CA ASP A 182 -16.49 0.51 20.79
C ASP A 182 -15.22 1.34 20.80
N GLN A 183 -14.08 0.77 21.19
CA GLN A 183 -12.83 1.47 21.37
C GLN A 183 -11.65 0.63 20.91
N LEU A 184 -10.70 1.28 20.24
CA LEU A 184 -9.35 0.78 19.96
C LEU A 184 -8.35 1.66 20.69
N ASP A 185 -7.50 1.04 21.52
CA ASP A 185 -6.39 1.68 22.20
C ASP A 185 -5.08 0.99 21.79
N GLY A 186 -3.98 1.73 21.77
CA GLY A 186 -2.66 1.21 21.44
C GLY A 186 -1.58 2.28 21.56
N VAL A 187 -0.35 1.94 21.18
CA VAL A 187 0.79 2.85 21.19
C VAL A 187 1.51 2.82 19.85
N TRP A 188 1.66 3.99 19.21
CA TRP A 188 2.37 4.18 17.96
C TRP A 188 3.79 4.63 18.23
N PHE A 189 4.82 3.87 17.82
CA PHE A 189 6.21 4.15 18.16
C PHE A 189 7.21 3.71 17.09
N ILE A 190 8.45 4.18 17.21
CA ILE A 190 9.59 3.71 16.42
C ILE A 190 10.24 2.52 17.13
N CYS A 191 10.36 1.38 16.44
CA CYS A 191 11.05 0.20 16.93
C CYS A 191 12.56 0.49 17.16
N SER A 192 13.12 -0.02 18.27
CA SER A 192 14.52 0.21 18.66
C SER A 192 15.52 -0.25 17.60
N ASN A 193 15.20 -1.31 16.85
CA ASN A 193 16.03 -1.81 15.75
C ASN A 193 16.17 -0.80 14.60
N TYR A 194 15.21 0.10 14.45
CA TYR A 194 15.13 1.13 13.40
C TYR A 194 15.19 2.55 13.96
N LYS A 195 15.67 2.74 15.18
CA LYS A 195 15.72 4.05 15.89
C LYS A 195 16.47 5.16 15.16
N ASN A 196 17.25 4.81 14.14
CA ASN A 196 18.01 5.76 13.33
C ASN A 196 17.34 6.06 11.98
N THR A 197 16.10 5.62 11.75
CA THR A 197 15.39 5.91 10.51
C THR A 197 15.10 7.40 10.37
N ASP A 198 15.46 7.97 9.22
CA ASP A 198 15.16 9.36 8.87
C ASP A 198 13.84 9.48 8.09
N ASN A 199 13.27 8.34 7.67
CA ASN A 199 12.01 8.31 6.93
C ASN A 199 10.83 8.43 7.89
N ASP A 200 9.88 9.28 7.55
CA ASP A 200 8.60 9.37 8.25
C ASP A 200 7.88 8.02 8.20
N GLN A 201 7.28 7.67 9.33
CA GLN A 201 6.35 6.55 9.44
C GLN A 201 4.94 7.11 9.62
N GLY A 202 3.97 6.56 8.93
CA GLY A 202 2.57 7.01 8.96
C GLY A 202 1.63 5.86 9.27
N LEU A 203 0.55 6.17 9.98
CA LEU A 203 -0.49 5.21 10.36
C LEU A 203 -1.87 5.85 10.20
N GLU A 204 -2.77 5.12 9.58
CA GLU A 204 -4.18 5.48 9.46
C GLU A 204 -5.06 4.32 9.92
N ILE A 205 -6.19 4.64 10.53
CA ILE A 205 -7.20 3.67 10.99
C ILE A 205 -8.53 4.02 10.33
N TYR A 206 -9.16 3.00 9.72
CA TYR A 206 -10.44 3.13 9.03
C TYR A 206 -11.49 2.25 9.69
N ALA A 207 -12.68 2.80 9.90
CA ALA A 207 -13.88 2.07 10.28
C ALA A 207 -14.84 2.06 9.08
N ASP A 208 -15.21 0.87 8.59
CA ASP A 208 -16.10 0.70 7.43
C ASP A 208 -15.70 1.60 6.24
N ASN A 209 -14.40 1.61 5.89
CA ASN A 209 -13.75 2.42 4.84
C ASN A 209 -13.70 3.95 5.10
N VAL A 210 -14.17 4.44 6.24
CA VAL A 210 -14.03 5.84 6.63
C VAL A 210 -12.78 6.00 7.49
N CYS A 211 -11.87 6.91 7.13
CA CYS A 211 -10.72 7.24 7.96
C CYS A 211 -11.18 7.91 9.25
N VAL A 212 -11.00 7.23 10.38
CA VAL A 212 -11.39 7.71 11.71
C VAL A 212 -10.21 8.22 12.53
N TYR A 213 -8.98 7.89 12.13
CA TYR A 213 -7.78 8.36 12.80
C TYR A 213 -6.59 8.39 11.84
N THR A 214 -5.82 9.48 11.90
CA THR A 214 -4.51 9.61 11.27
C THR A 214 -3.50 9.96 12.36
N ALA A 215 -2.53 9.07 12.58
CA ALA A 215 -1.49 9.30 13.57
C ALA A 215 -0.54 10.42 13.14
N PRO A 216 0.05 11.14 14.09
CA PRO A 216 1.20 12.00 13.78
C PRO A 216 2.31 11.17 13.10
N ALA A 217 2.92 11.71 12.07
CA ALA A 217 4.10 11.09 11.48
C ALA A 217 5.22 11.02 12.54
N ILE A 218 5.85 9.86 12.65
CA ILE A 218 6.96 9.63 13.57
C ILE A 218 8.23 9.26 12.79
N THR A 219 9.37 9.68 13.31
CA THR A 219 10.69 9.44 12.74
C THR A 219 11.72 9.29 13.85
N ARG A 220 13.00 9.25 13.53
CA ARG A 220 14.10 9.19 14.52
C ARG A 220 13.90 10.20 15.64
N GLY A 221 13.95 9.72 16.89
CA GLY A 221 13.81 10.53 18.08
C GLY A 221 12.38 10.91 18.47
N SER A 222 11.37 10.50 17.69
CA SER A 222 9.98 10.66 18.11
C SER A 222 9.69 9.80 19.34
N LEU A 223 8.92 10.35 20.28
CA LEU A 223 8.44 9.59 21.43
C LEU A 223 7.21 8.75 21.04
N PRO A 224 6.95 7.65 21.76
CA PRO A 224 5.70 6.89 21.59
C PRO A 224 4.46 7.75 21.76
N VAL A 225 3.47 7.53 20.92
CA VAL A 225 2.20 8.27 20.85
C VAL A 225 1.06 7.33 21.23
N ASN A 226 0.27 7.69 22.22
CA ASN A 226 -0.95 6.93 22.55
C ASN A 226 -1.97 7.10 21.42
N VAL A 227 -2.52 6.00 20.99
CA VAL A 227 -3.62 5.89 20.02
C VAL A 227 -4.87 5.52 20.80
N SER A 228 -5.96 6.26 20.59
CA SER A 228 -7.25 5.99 21.22
C SER A 228 -8.35 6.43 20.28
N VAL A 229 -9.11 5.47 19.73
CA VAL A 229 -10.02 5.68 18.60
C VAL A 229 -11.38 5.09 18.91
N ASP A 230 -12.43 5.88 18.74
CA ASP A 230 -13.81 5.41 18.79
C ASP A 230 -14.13 4.64 17.50
N ILE A 231 -14.47 3.36 17.66
CA ILE A 231 -14.82 2.44 16.59
C ILE A 231 -16.23 1.85 16.77
N THR A 232 -17.08 2.58 17.49
CA THR A 232 -18.44 2.13 17.82
C THR A 232 -19.22 1.76 16.55
N GLY A 233 -19.69 0.51 16.49
CA GLY A 233 -20.47 0.00 15.36
C GLY A 233 -19.65 -0.42 14.14
N CYS A 234 -18.32 -0.32 14.18
CA CYS A 234 -17.43 -0.72 13.10
C CYS A 234 -17.56 -2.21 12.78
N ASN A 235 -17.88 -2.55 11.56
CA ASN A 235 -17.88 -3.93 11.07
C ASN A 235 -16.51 -4.33 10.53
N LEU A 236 -15.91 -3.49 9.67
CA LEU A 236 -14.59 -3.72 9.08
C LEU A 236 -13.60 -2.67 9.59
N LEU A 237 -12.62 -3.12 10.37
CA LEU A 237 -11.50 -2.30 10.80
C LEU A 237 -10.33 -2.50 9.84
N THR A 238 -9.80 -1.41 9.29
CA THR A 238 -8.56 -1.43 8.50
C THR A 238 -7.48 -0.63 9.21
N ILE A 239 -6.32 -1.24 9.42
CA ILE A 239 -5.10 -0.58 9.88
C ILE A 239 -4.18 -0.46 8.67
N ARG A 240 -3.75 0.77 8.33
CA ARG A 240 -2.90 1.06 7.18
C ARG A 240 -1.64 1.81 7.59
N PHE A 241 -0.50 1.31 7.15
CA PHE A 241 0.80 1.97 7.30
C PHE A 241 1.09 2.77 6.02
N THR A 242 0.99 4.09 6.07
CA THR A 242 1.00 4.94 4.86
C THR A 242 2.38 5.37 4.41
N LYS A 243 3.36 5.34 5.32
CA LYS A 243 4.73 5.76 5.06
C LYS A 243 5.73 4.84 5.75
N GLY A 244 6.96 4.82 5.24
CA GLY A 244 8.05 4.05 5.84
C GLY A 244 7.90 2.54 5.65
N SER A 245 8.71 1.78 6.39
CA SER A 245 8.67 0.31 6.42
C SER A 245 9.35 -0.19 7.70
N TYR A 246 8.79 -1.21 8.34
CA TYR A 246 9.31 -1.90 9.53
C TYR A 246 9.61 -1.05 10.77
N ALA A 247 9.82 0.27 10.62
CA ALA A 247 10.27 1.11 11.73
C ALA A 247 9.12 1.60 12.60
N GLY A 248 7.95 1.88 12.00
CA GLY A 248 6.75 2.30 12.71
C GLY A 248 5.96 1.08 13.17
N VAL A 249 5.66 1.00 14.45
CA VAL A 249 4.96 -0.11 15.09
C VAL A 249 3.77 0.40 15.89
N LEU A 250 2.61 -0.24 15.70
CA LEU A 250 1.43 -0.07 16.54
C LEU A 250 1.37 -1.23 17.52
N GLY A 251 1.74 -0.99 18.80
CA GLY A 251 1.83 -2.01 19.84
C GLY A 251 0.73 -1.95 20.86
N ASP A 252 0.54 -3.06 21.59
CA ASP A 252 -0.49 -3.28 22.63
C ASP A 252 -1.88 -2.87 22.16
N VAL A 253 -2.25 -3.30 20.96
CA VAL A 253 -3.52 -2.92 20.33
C VAL A 253 -4.65 -3.69 20.98
N VAL A 254 -5.43 -2.99 21.80
CA VAL A 254 -6.57 -3.54 22.56
C VAL A 254 -7.87 -3.00 21.97
N LEU A 255 -8.79 -3.91 21.70
CA LEU A 255 -10.19 -3.62 21.43
C LEU A 255 -11.00 -3.77 22.72
N SER A 256 -11.87 -2.82 23.01
CA SER A 256 -12.68 -2.84 24.22
C SER A 256 -14.09 -2.31 23.98
N ASN A 257 -14.98 -2.60 24.94
CA ASN A 257 -16.35 -2.09 24.96
C ASN A 257 -16.50 -1.06 26.07
N LYS A 258 -17.16 0.04 25.76
CA LYS A 258 -17.52 1.09 26.73
C LYS A 258 -18.78 0.72 27.56
N THR A 259 -19.59 -0.19 27.04
CA THR A 259 -20.88 -0.58 27.62
C THR A 259 -21.08 -2.09 27.57
N ASP A 260 -21.96 -2.64 28.46
CA ASP A 260 -22.41 -4.03 28.43
C ASP A 260 -23.25 -4.26 27.14
N ARG A 261 -22.61 -4.52 26.03
CA ARG A 261 -23.27 -4.91 24.79
C ARG A 261 -23.48 -6.41 24.75
N THR A 262 -24.63 -6.83 24.23
CA THR A 262 -24.79 -8.20 23.78
C THR A 262 -24.04 -8.36 22.48
N PRO A 263 -23.17 -9.39 22.32
CA PRO A 263 -22.50 -9.65 21.05
C PRO A 263 -23.51 -9.75 19.92
N ASN A 264 -23.14 -9.28 18.74
CA ASN A 264 -23.95 -9.47 17.56
C ASN A 264 -24.08 -10.98 17.28
N PRO A 265 -25.29 -11.57 17.31
CA PRO A 265 -25.47 -13.01 17.13
C PRO A 265 -25.15 -13.46 15.70
N GLU A 266 -25.19 -12.54 14.74
CA GLU A 266 -24.85 -12.81 13.34
C GLU A 266 -23.62 -11.99 12.96
N PRO A 267 -22.44 -12.64 12.80
CA PRO A 267 -21.25 -11.96 12.36
C PRO A 267 -21.46 -11.28 11.01
N TYR A 268 -20.98 -10.06 10.87
CA TYR A 268 -20.97 -9.35 9.61
C TYR A 268 -20.22 -10.18 8.55
N GLN A 269 -20.83 -10.36 7.38
CA GLN A 269 -20.24 -11.09 6.27
C GLN A 269 -20.01 -10.11 5.10
N PRO A 270 -18.79 -9.59 4.92
CA PRO A 270 -18.51 -8.71 3.80
C PRO A 270 -18.63 -9.50 2.49
N SER A 271 -19.46 -9.03 1.56
CA SER A 271 -19.59 -9.63 0.24
C SER A 271 -18.34 -9.38 -0.62
N VAL A 272 -17.70 -8.25 -0.42
CA VAL A 272 -16.49 -7.81 -1.12
C VAL A 272 -15.63 -7.03 -0.14
N LEU A 273 -14.32 -7.24 -0.19
CA LEU A 273 -13.35 -6.42 0.56
C LEU A 273 -12.76 -5.34 -0.36
N PRO A 274 -12.39 -4.17 0.18
CA PRO A 274 -11.59 -3.22 -0.57
C PRO A 274 -10.27 -3.88 -1.00
N VAL A 275 -9.78 -3.57 -2.20
CA VAL A 275 -8.52 -4.13 -2.72
C VAL A 275 -7.69 -3.06 -3.44
N TRP A 276 -6.39 -3.25 -3.49
CA TRP A 276 -5.54 -2.48 -4.39
C TRP A 276 -5.80 -2.92 -5.83
N LEU A 277 -6.04 -1.96 -6.74
CA LEU A 277 -6.30 -2.28 -8.14
C LEU A 277 -5.15 -3.11 -8.75
N THR A 278 -3.92 -2.81 -8.36
CA THR A 278 -2.71 -3.49 -8.85
C THR A 278 -2.54 -4.92 -8.32
N SER A 279 -3.37 -5.36 -7.38
CA SER A 279 -3.42 -6.76 -6.93
C SER A 279 -4.37 -7.63 -7.76
N LEU A 280 -5.14 -7.02 -8.67
CA LEU A 280 -5.98 -7.73 -9.62
C LEU A 280 -5.21 -8.00 -10.92
N ASP A 281 -5.53 -9.12 -11.56
CA ASP A 281 -5.02 -9.41 -12.90
C ASP A 281 -5.64 -8.46 -13.92
N SER A 282 -4.81 -7.80 -14.70
CA SER A 282 -5.26 -6.97 -15.83
C SER A 282 -5.73 -7.83 -17.00
N LEU A 283 -6.77 -7.38 -17.70
CA LEU A 283 -7.19 -7.98 -18.96
C LEU A 283 -6.24 -7.64 -20.12
N THR A 284 -5.79 -6.39 -20.13
CA THR A 284 -4.85 -5.87 -21.14
C THR A 284 -3.90 -4.86 -20.52
N GLU A 285 -2.67 -4.81 -21.03
CA GLU A 285 -1.67 -3.79 -20.71
C GLU A 285 -1.05 -3.32 -22.03
N ASP A 286 -1.24 -2.06 -22.36
CA ASP A 286 -0.63 -1.44 -23.54
C ASP A 286 0.13 -0.20 -23.10
N GLN A 287 1.46 -0.23 -23.26
CA GLN A 287 2.39 0.85 -22.93
C GLN A 287 2.38 1.31 -21.45
N VAL A 288 1.72 0.58 -20.57
CA VAL A 288 1.68 0.83 -19.12
C VAL A 288 2.05 -0.44 -18.36
N ARG A 289 2.37 -0.27 -17.09
CA ARG A 289 2.67 -1.36 -16.18
C ARG A 289 2.04 -1.09 -14.81
N ALA A 290 1.34 -2.07 -14.28
CA ALA A 290 0.91 -2.09 -12.89
C ALA A 290 1.98 -2.72 -12.00
N SER A 291 2.17 -2.19 -10.81
CA SER A 291 3.12 -2.71 -9.82
C SER A 291 2.63 -2.42 -8.41
N GLY A 292 2.71 -3.43 -7.53
CA GLY A 292 2.55 -3.23 -6.08
C GLY A 292 3.73 -2.49 -5.43
N GLY A 293 4.83 -2.27 -6.19
CA GLY A 293 6.00 -1.54 -5.72
C GLY A 293 5.78 -0.04 -5.59
N THR A 294 6.82 0.66 -5.13
CA THR A 294 6.80 2.10 -4.86
C THR A 294 7.29 2.94 -6.03
N ALA A 295 6.74 4.16 -6.15
CA ALA A 295 7.20 5.22 -7.05
C ALA A 295 7.34 6.53 -6.27
N TYR A 296 8.23 7.41 -6.72
CA TYR A 296 8.51 8.70 -6.10
C TYR A 296 7.90 9.83 -6.92
N ALA A 297 7.12 10.69 -6.28
CA ALA A 297 6.64 11.91 -6.89
C ALA A 297 7.75 12.97 -6.93
N ASN A 298 7.58 13.98 -7.78
CA ASN A 298 8.46 15.14 -7.89
C ASN A 298 8.62 15.94 -6.57
N THR A 299 7.70 15.74 -5.62
CA THR A 299 7.74 16.30 -4.25
C THR A 299 8.61 15.48 -3.30
N GLY A 300 9.08 14.29 -3.71
CA GLY A 300 9.77 13.33 -2.86
C GLY A 300 8.85 12.41 -2.07
N GLU A 301 7.53 12.57 -2.19
CA GLU A 301 6.57 11.64 -1.59
C GLU A 301 6.61 10.28 -2.28
N VAL A 302 6.39 9.22 -1.49
CA VAL A 302 6.41 7.83 -1.94
C VAL A 302 4.98 7.32 -2.03
N PHE A 303 4.66 6.69 -3.16
CA PHE A 303 3.38 6.04 -3.40
C PHE A 303 3.61 4.56 -3.75
N ALA A 304 2.69 3.70 -3.37
CA ALA A 304 2.69 2.28 -3.75
C ALA A 304 1.51 1.95 -4.67
N HIS A 305 1.42 0.69 -5.08
CA HIS A 305 0.32 0.23 -5.94
C HIS A 305 0.11 1.13 -7.15
N CYS A 306 1.19 1.29 -7.94
CA CYS A 306 1.27 2.28 -9.00
C CYS A 306 0.98 1.70 -10.38
N ILE A 307 0.38 2.53 -11.25
CA ILE A 307 0.38 2.34 -12.69
C ILE A 307 1.30 3.40 -13.31
N THR A 308 2.31 2.96 -14.03
CA THR A 308 3.32 3.80 -14.68
C THR A 308 3.34 3.55 -16.17
N MET A 309 3.74 4.57 -16.97
CA MET A 309 4.03 4.37 -18.39
C MET A 309 5.29 3.50 -18.53
N SER A 310 5.23 2.54 -19.44
CA SER A 310 6.44 1.81 -19.88
C SER A 310 7.35 2.76 -20.64
N SER A 311 8.68 2.62 -20.45
CA SER A 311 9.63 3.46 -21.20
C SER A 311 9.53 3.17 -22.69
N ILE A 312 9.02 4.15 -23.44
CA ILE A 312 8.92 4.08 -24.90
C ILE A 312 9.93 5.06 -25.47
N PRO A 313 10.88 4.58 -26.29
CA PRO A 313 11.88 5.46 -26.86
C PRO A 313 11.32 6.47 -27.88
N PHE A 314 10.24 6.12 -28.59
CA PHE A 314 9.66 6.95 -29.68
C PHE A 314 8.20 6.58 -29.93
N GLY A 315 7.30 7.55 -30.03
CA GLY A 315 5.91 7.34 -30.43
C GLY A 315 4.90 8.21 -29.67
N GLU A 316 3.62 7.97 -29.90
CA GLU A 316 2.54 8.55 -29.12
C GLU A 316 2.63 8.07 -27.67
N LYS A 317 2.52 9.02 -26.76
CA LYS A 317 2.68 8.78 -25.33
C LYS A 317 1.32 8.52 -24.70
N VAL A 318 0.69 7.45 -25.16
CA VAL A 318 -0.60 6.99 -24.69
C VAL A 318 -0.44 5.53 -24.27
N GLY A 319 -0.87 5.22 -23.06
CA GLY A 319 -0.90 3.86 -22.58
C GLY A 319 -2.24 3.51 -21.97
N SER A 320 -2.65 2.26 -21.98
CA SER A 320 -3.92 1.86 -21.41
C SER A 320 -3.87 0.51 -20.70
N MET A 321 -4.74 0.34 -19.73
CA MET A 321 -4.89 -0.88 -18.96
C MET A 321 -6.37 -1.15 -18.71
N GLU A 322 -6.78 -2.41 -18.81
CA GLU A 322 -8.15 -2.83 -18.58
C GLU A 322 -8.23 -3.89 -17.49
N TYR A 323 -9.28 -3.82 -16.66
CA TYR A 323 -9.58 -4.76 -15.59
C TYR A 323 -11.01 -5.26 -15.66
N TYR A 324 -11.24 -6.50 -15.25
CA TYR A 324 -12.58 -7.03 -15.05
C TYR A 324 -12.97 -6.95 -13.58
N LEU A 325 -13.94 -6.08 -13.26
CA LEU A 325 -14.37 -5.82 -11.88
C LEU A 325 -15.62 -6.60 -11.48
N ALA A 326 -16.36 -7.14 -12.44
CA ALA A 326 -17.61 -7.90 -12.23
C ALA A 326 -18.68 -7.11 -11.45
N GLY A 327 -18.68 -5.78 -11.53
CA GLY A 327 -19.63 -4.92 -10.82
C GLY A 327 -19.53 -4.94 -9.29
N LYS A 328 -18.39 -5.38 -8.74
CA LYS A 328 -18.23 -5.61 -7.29
C LYS A 328 -17.88 -4.36 -6.49
N TYR A 329 -17.35 -3.34 -7.14
CA TYR A 329 -16.82 -2.14 -6.49
C TYR A 329 -17.64 -0.93 -6.85
N ALA A 330 -17.76 -0.02 -5.88
CA ALA A 330 -18.51 1.22 -6.05
C ALA A 330 -17.59 2.40 -6.39
N ALA A 331 -16.35 2.41 -5.89
CA ALA A 331 -15.45 3.53 -6.11
C ALA A 331 -14.02 3.05 -6.46
N LEU A 332 -13.35 3.86 -7.30
CA LEU A 332 -11.91 3.82 -7.52
C LEU A 332 -11.31 5.12 -7.00
N SER A 333 -10.34 5.02 -6.12
CA SER A 333 -9.57 6.14 -5.61
C SER A 333 -8.07 5.99 -5.89
N GLY A 334 -7.33 7.10 -5.85
CA GLY A 334 -5.89 7.11 -6.07
C GLY A 334 -5.30 8.52 -6.05
N VAL A 335 -4.03 8.62 -6.44
CA VAL A 335 -3.30 9.88 -6.53
C VAL A 335 -2.60 9.95 -7.87
N LEU A 336 -2.81 11.06 -8.61
CA LEU A 336 -2.05 11.39 -9.81
C LEU A 336 -0.81 12.16 -9.42
N CYS A 337 0.37 11.72 -9.86
CA CYS A 337 1.65 12.29 -9.49
C CYS A 337 2.52 12.53 -10.72
N VAL A 338 3.35 13.57 -10.69
CA VAL A 338 4.49 13.71 -11.59
C VAL A 338 5.65 12.89 -11.02
N SER A 339 6.27 12.04 -11.85
CA SER A 339 7.41 11.22 -11.42
C SER A 339 8.64 12.07 -11.10
N GLU A 340 9.39 11.69 -10.06
CA GLU A 340 10.67 12.33 -9.73
C GLU A 340 11.67 12.28 -10.90
N ASP A 341 11.71 11.17 -11.61
CA ASP A 341 12.59 11.00 -12.77
C ASP A 341 12.26 11.97 -13.91
N CYS A 342 11.03 12.47 -13.94
CA CYS A 342 10.51 13.36 -14.98
C CYS A 342 10.26 14.79 -14.50
N LYS A 343 10.64 15.16 -13.28
CA LYS A 343 10.35 16.48 -12.66
C LYS A 343 10.88 17.68 -13.42
N ASN A 344 11.86 17.49 -14.31
CA ASN A 344 12.46 18.55 -15.15
C ASN A 344 12.05 18.44 -16.62
N ILE A 345 11.08 17.60 -16.95
CA ILE A 345 10.64 17.39 -18.32
C ILE A 345 9.41 18.25 -18.59
N ASP A 346 9.55 19.18 -19.54
CA ASP A 346 8.45 20.05 -19.97
C ASP A 346 7.50 19.25 -20.88
N THR A 347 6.57 18.56 -20.27
CA THR A 347 5.50 17.82 -20.95
C THR A 347 4.25 17.82 -20.07
N THR A 348 3.10 17.69 -20.71
CA THR A 348 1.81 17.58 -20.04
C THR A 348 1.36 16.12 -20.04
N SER A 349 0.79 15.69 -18.93
CA SER A 349 0.15 14.38 -18.81
C SER A 349 -1.18 14.48 -18.08
N TYR A 350 -2.08 13.58 -18.38
CA TYR A 350 -3.37 13.41 -17.72
C TYR A 350 -3.81 11.97 -17.90
N PHE A 351 -4.93 11.59 -17.28
CA PHE A 351 -5.51 10.27 -17.49
C PHE A 351 -7.05 10.35 -17.60
N GLU A 352 -7.60 9.30 -18.17
CA GLU A 352 -9.03 9.09 -18.33
C GLU A 352 -9.43 7.74 -17.75
N ILE A 353 -10.61 7.66 -17.17
CA ILE A 353 -11.23 6.42 -16.68
C ILE A 353 -12.51 6.18 -17.45
N TYR A 354 -12.65 4.95 -17.94
CA TYR A 354 -13.83 4.46 -18.63
C TYR A 354 -14.45 3.31 -17.85
N ALA A 355 -15.75 3.37 -17.59
CA ALA A 355 -16.55 2.28 -17.03
C ALA A 355 -17.43 1.70 -18.16
N ASP A 356 -17.24 0.41 -18.48
CA ASP A 356 -17.96 -0.30 -19.55
C ASP A 356 -17.92 0.41 -20.91
N GLY A 357 -16.82 1.15 -21.16
CA GLY A 357 -16.59 1.90 -22.40
C GLY A 357 -17.12 3.34 -22.39
N GLU A 358 -17.81 3.78 -21.34
CA GLU A 358 -18.22 5.16 -21.13
C GLU A 358 -17.14 5.93 -20.35
N LEU A 359 -16.78 7.13 -20.81
CA LEU A 359 -15.84 8.02 -20.10
C LEU A 359 -16.54 8.58 -18.85
N VAL A 360 -16.01 8.20 -17.65
CA VAL A 360 -16.58 8.63 -16.36
C VAL A 360 -15.71 9.65 -15.63
N TYR A 361 -14.43 9.77 -16.01
CA TYR A 361 -13.51 10.72 -15.37
C TYR A 361 -12.37 11.12 -16.31
N THR A 362 -12.02 12.42 -16.31
CA THR A 362 -10.79 12.96 -16.90
C THR A 362 -10.07 13.76 -15.82
N SER A 363 -8.80 13.46 -15.58
CA SER A 363 -8.00 14.18 -14.59
C SER A 363 -7.63 15.58 -15.07
N PRO A 364 -7.24 16.49 -14.16
CA PRO A 364 -6.51 17.69 -14.52
C PRO A 364 -5.20 17.35 -15.26
N GLU A 365 -4.73 18.32 -16.04
CA GLU A 365 -3.43 18.25 -16.69
C GLU A 365 -2.29 18.47 -15.66
N MET A 366 -1.30 17.58 -15.67
CA MET A 366 -0.12 17.64 -14.83
C MET A 366 1.09 18.10 -15.64
N THR A 367 1.81 19.06 -15.11
CA THR A 367 3.10 19.57 -15.65
C THR A 367 4.22 19.34 -14.64
N GLN A 368 5.46 19.61 -15.00
CA GLN A 368 6.64 19.38 -14.15
C GLN A 368 6.54 19.96 -12.72
N GLY A 369 5.76 21.04 -12.50
CA GLY A 369 5.60 21.70 -11.21
C GLY A 369 4.32 21.33 -10.46
N SER A 370 3.48 20.45 -11.01
CA SER A 370 2.22 20.05 -10.37
C SER A 370 2.49 19.22 -9.11
N LEU A 371 1.68 19.44 -8.07
CA LEU A 371 1.70 18.64 -6.85
C LEU A 371 0.86 17.36 -7.04
N PRO A 372 1.10 16.31 -6.26
CA PRO A 372 0.23 15.13 -6.23
C PRO A 372 -1.23 15.52 -6.00
N GLU A 373 -2.14 14.95 -6.79
CA GLU A 373 -3.57 15.26 -6.75
C GLU A 373 -4.39 13.98 -6.54
N SER A 374 -5.15 13.93 -5.45
CA SER A 374 -6.03 12.81 -5.11
C SER A 374 -7.30 12.86 -5.94
N PHE A 375 -7.80 11.70 -6.34
CA PHE A 375 -9.06 11.54 -7.03
C PHE A 375 -9.89 10.39 -6.45
N GLN A 376 -11.20 10.48 -6.65
CA GLN A 376 -12.15 9.40 -6.39
C GLN A 376 -13.23 9.43 -7.47
N VAL A 377 -13.52 8.26 -8.03
CA VAL A 377 -14.46 8.09 -9.15
C VAL A 377 -15.51 7.06 -8.78
N ASP A 378 -16.78 7.37 -8.99
CA ASP A 378 -17.87 6.41 -8.88
C ASP A 378 -17.81 5.44 -10.07
N ILE A 379 -17.75 4.14 -9.77
CA ILE A 379 -17.70 3.05 -10.74
C ILE A 379 -18.71 1.96 -10.41
N GLN A 380 -19.84 2.33 -9.77
CA GLN A 380 -20.89 1.36 -9.41
C GLN A 380 -21.31 0.51 -10.60
N HIS A 381 -21.42 -0.81 -10.37
CA HIS A 381 -21.84 -1.79 -11.38
C HIS A 381 -20.91 -1.96 -12.59
N CYS A 382 -19.76 -1.29 -12.62
CA CYS A 382 -18.76 -1.41 -13.69
C CYS A 382 -18.28 -2.86 -13.84
N GLN A 383 -18.48 -3.44 -15.02
CA GLN A 383 -17.98 -4.77 -15.35
C GLN A 383 -16.52 -4.69 -15.81
N LYS A 384 -16.21 -3.72 -16.66
CA LYS A 384 -14.90 -3.54 -17.25
C LYS A 384 -14.42 -2.10 -17.08
N LEU A 385 -13.39 -1.96 -16.27
CA LEU A 385 -12.70 -0.69 -16.04
C LEU A 385 -11.56 -0.55 -17.05
N LYS A 386 -11.44 0.62 -17.68
CA LYS A 386 -10.28 0.99 -18.50
C LYS A 386 -9.68 2.29 -17.99
N ILE A 387 -8.35 2.31 -17.84
CA ILE A 387 -7.57 3.49 -17.51
C ILE A 387 -6.69 3.80 -18.71
N VAL A 388 -6.69 5.06 -19.16
CA VAL A 388 -5.85 5.55 -20.26
C VAL A 388 -4.97 6.67 -19.74
N LEU A 389 -3.66 6.51 -19.84
CA LEU A 389 -2.68 7.52 -19.46
C LEU A 389 -2.16 8.24 -20.72
N TYR A 390 -2.11 9.56 -20.65
CA TYR A 390 -1.54 10.43 -21.67
C TYR A 390 -0.31 11.15 -21.13
N GLY A 391 0.76 11.18 -21.91
CA GLY A 391 2.06 11.68 -21.48
C GLY A 391 2.87 10.58 -20.77
N TYR A 392 4.11 10.89 -20.34
CA TYR A 392 5.01 9.89 -19.72
C TYR A 392 5.66 10.38 -18.42
N ASN A 393 5.38 11.60 -18.02
CA ASN A 393 5.97 12.21 -16.83
C ASN A 393 5.16 11.99 -15.56
N SER A 394 4.02 11.29 -15.64
CA SER A 394 3.15 11.02 -14.52
C SER A 394 2.93 9.53 -14.28
N PHE A 395 2.46 9.23 -13.10
CA PHE A 395 1.97 7.92 -12.70
C PHE A 395 0.73 8.05 -11.79
N LEU A 396 -0.03 6.97 -11.70
CA LEU A 396 -1.10 6.82 -10.73
C LEU A 396 -0.60 5.98 -9.57
N GLY A 397 -0.75 6.45 -8.35
CA GLY A 397 -0.35 5.75 -7.13
C GLY A 397 -1.52 5.51 -6.18
N ASN A 398 -1.36 4.54 -5.28
CA ASN A 398 -2.33 4.18 -4.24
C ASN A 398 -3.71 3.86 -4.81
N LEU A 399 -3.75 3.16 -5.93
CA LEU A 399 -4.99 2.83 -6.63
C LEU A 399 -5.80 1.79 -5.85
N ARG A 400 -6.93 2.21 -5.30
CA ARG A 400 -7.78 1.40 -4.43
C ARG A 400 -9.20 1.29 -4.97
N LEU A 401 -9.74 0.09 -4.91
CA LEU A 401 -11.13 -0.24 -5.20
C LEU A 401 -11.89 -0.46 -3.88
N ASP A 402 -12.94 0.29 -3.67
CA ASP A 402 -13.85 0.16 -2.53
C ASP A 402 -15.20 -0.41 -2.97
N PRO A 403 -15.82 -1.32 -2.14
CA PRO A 403 -17.10 -1.94 -2.43
C PRO A 403 -18.27 -1.00 -2.51
#